data_fb35aa26dc388ed3d98a321d4d033e08
#
_entry.id   fb35aa26dc388ed3d98a321d4d033e08
#
_cell.length_a   1.000
_cell.length_b   1.000
_cell.length_c   1.000
_cell.angle_alpha   90.00
_cell.angle_beta   90.00
_cell.angle_gamma   90.00
#
_symmetry.space_group_name_H-M   'P 1'
#
loop_
_entity.id
_entity.type
_entity.pdbx_description
1 polymer ?
#
loop_
_entity_poly.entity_id
_entity_poly.type
_entity_poly.pdbx_seq_one_letter_code
_entity_poly.pdbx_strand_id
1 'polypeptide(L)'
;SKGCVPATIAIFDGYVRVGLSKGEIDTLGKEGARDFVAKVSRRDIAPILANASLPEPSLRRLKLGATTVSATLLVADMLKIPVFVTGGIGGVHREAETTFDISSDLTELSRAKNTVVICAGVKSILDIGKTLEVLETLGVTTVGYKTDAFPAFFTRDSGFKPSTLVNSAT
;
A
#
# COMPACT_ATOMS: atom_id res chain seq x y z
N SER A 1 13.52 13.07 -15.52
CA SER A 1 12.22 13.03 -14.83
C SER A 1 11.17 13.56 -15.78
N LYS A 2 10.04 12.89 -15.90
CA LYS A 2 8.91 13.34 -16.75
C LYS A 2 8.01 14.34 -16.00
N GLY A 3 8.59 15.24 -15.18
CA GLY A 3 7.85 16.25 -14.41
C GLY A 3 7.17 15.74 -13.13
N CYS A 4 7.36 14.49 -12.74
CA CYS A 4 6.85 13.94 -11.48
C CYS A 4 7.91 13.97 -10.39
N VAL A 5 7.49 14.34 -9.17
CA VAL A 5 8.33 14.27 -7.97
C VAL A 5 7.90 13.05 -7.15
N PRO A 6 8.78 12.07 -6.95
CA PRO A 6 8.47 10.93 -6.09
C PRO A 6 8.42 11.36 -4.63
N ALA A 7 7.39 10.91 -3.90
CA ALA A 7 7.17 11.20 -2.49
C ALA A 7 7.01 9.90 -1.69
N THR A 8 8.10 9.15 -1.54
CA THR A 8 8.09 7.92 -0.72
C THR A 8 7.71 8.24 0.71
N ILE A 9 6.81 7.44 1.29
CA ILE A 9 6.23 7.65 2.62
C ILE A 9 6.70 6.56 3.56
N ALA A 10 7.16 6.95 4.76
CA ALA A 10 7.51 6.03 5.85
C ALA A 10 7.44 6.74 7.21
N ILE A 11 7.71 6.01 8.28
CA ILE A 11 7.81 6.56 9.63
C ILE A 11 9.27 6.58 10.07
N PHE A 12 9.73 7.74 10.53
CA PHE A 12 11.06 7.96 11.12
C PHE A 12 10.92 8.70 12.44
N ASP A 13 11.51 8.15 13.50
CA ASP A 13 11.56 8.73 14.84
C ASP A 13 10.20 9.25 15.35
N GLY A 14 9.12 8.50 15.02
CA GLY A 14 7.77 8.83 15.41
C GLY A 14 7.07 9.90 14.58
N TYR A 15 7.62 10.22 13.41
CA TYR A 15 7.00 11.14 12.47
C TYR A 15 6.71 10.44 11.14
N VAL A 16 5.54 10.71 10.59
CA VAL A 16 5.26 10.35 9.20
C VAL A 16 6.05 11.29 8.29
N ARG A 17 6.96 10.71 7.51
CA ARG A 17 7.77 11.43 6.52
C ARG A 17 7.21 11.22 5.13
N VAL A 18 7.14 12.29 4.35
CA VAL A 18 6.68 12.27 2.95
C VAL A 18 7.76 12.88 2.07
N GLY A 19 8.18 12.16 1.06
CA GLY A 19 9.30 12.57 0.21
C GLY A 19 10.66 12.23 0.81
N LEU A 20 10.87 10.94 1.14
CA LEU A 20 12.14 10.46 1.68
C LEU A 20 13.31 10.74 0.74
N SER A 21 14.42 11.18 1.32
CA SER A 21 15.70 11.23 0.64
C SER A 21 16.24 9.83 0.35
N LYS A 22 17.18 9.74 -0.60
CA LYS A 22 17.87 8.48 -0.90
C LYS A 22 18.53 7.87 0.35
N GLY A 23 19.15 8.69 1.22
CA GLY A 23 19.77 8.21 2.45
C GLY A 23 18.78 7.61 3.44
N GLU A 24 17.57 8.18 3.56
CA GLU A 24 16.50 7.63 4.40
C GLU A 24 15.97 6.30 3.84
N ILE A 25 15.80 6.19 2.52
CA ILE A 25 15.42 4.94 1.86
C ILE A 25 16.48 3.85 2.07
N ASP A 26 17.75 4.19 1.90
CA ASP A 26 18.88 3.26 2.13
C ASP A 26 18.92 2.81 3.61
N THR A 27 18.62 3.71 4.55
CA THR A 27 18.51 3.39 5.98
C THR A 27 17.37 2.40 6.24
N LEU A 28 16.17 2.63 5.70
CA LEU A 28 15.06 1.68 5.83
C LEU A 28 15.43 0.30 5.31
N GLY A 29 16.11 0.21 4.17
CA GLY A 29 16.53 -1.06 3.60
C GLY A 29 17.54 -1.80 4.47
N LYS A 30 18.56 -1.10 4.99
CA LYS A 30 19.59 -1.68 5.88
C LYS A 30 19.05 -2.12 7.22
N GLU A 31 18.24 -1.27 7.88
CA GLU A 31 17.67 -1.58 9.19
C GLU A 31 16.53 -2.60 9.08
N GLY A 32 15.79 -2.62 7.95
CA GLY A 32 14.79 -3.64 7.66
C GLY A 32 15.39 -5.05 7.56
N ALA A 33 16.60 -5.17 7.01
CA ALA A 33 17.33 -6.44 6.97
C ALA A 33 17.78 -6.94 8.36
N ARG A 34 17.68 -6.09 9.39
CA ARG A 34 18.01 -6.39 10.79
C ARG A 34 16.78 -6.46 11.71
N ASP A 35 15.59 -6.49 11.15
CA ASP A 35 14.31 -6.47 11.88
C ASP A 35 14.08 -5.25 12.79
N PHE A 36 14.73 -4.12 12.51
CA PHE A 36 14.54 -2.88 13.26
C PHE A 36 13.50 -1.94 12.65
N VAL A 37 12.85 -2.34 11.56
CA VAL A 37 11.80 -1.59 10.89
C VAL A 37 10.48 -2.31 11.05
N ALA A 38 9.48 -1.63 11.63
CA ALA A 38 8.14 -2.17 11.70
C ALA A 38 7.47 -2.18 10.33
N LYS A 39 6.72 -3.24 10.01
CA LYS A 39 5.74 -3.22 8.93
C LYS A 39 4.50 -2.50 9.45
N VAL A 40 4.18 -1.35 8.86
CA VAL A 40 3.12 -0.46 9.33
C VAL A 40 1.94 -0.46 8.38
N SER A 41 0.82 -1.01 8.82
CA SER A 41 -0.48 -0.84 8.18
C SER A 41 -1.24 0.34 8.82
N ARG A 42 -2.44 0.65 8.32
CA ARG A 42 -3.27 1.72 8.89
C ARG A 42 -3.39 1.64 10.41
N ARG A 43 -3.68 0.45 10.96
CA ARG A 43 -3.91 0.25 12.40
C ARG A 43 -2.66 0.50 13.26
N ASP A 44 -1.47 0.37 12.66
CA ASP A 44 -0.20 0.42 13.37
C ASP A 44 0.36 1.85 13.47
N ILE A 45 -0.18 2.81 12.70
CA ILE A 45 0.30 4.20 12.67
C ILE A 45 0.21 4.82 14.05
N ALA A 46 -0.98 4.85 14.66
CA ALA A 46 -1.17 5.51 15.94
C ALA A 46 -0.33 4.89 17.08
N PRO A 47 -0.27 3.56 17.26
CA PRO A 47 0.61 2.94 18.25
C PRO A 47 2.09 3.26 18.06
N ILE A 48 2.58 3.29 16.82
CA ILE A 48 3.99 3.60 16.53
C ILE A 48 4.32 5.06 16.85
N LEU A 49 3.45 6.00 16.43
CA LEU A 49 3.64 7.42 16.74
C LEU A 49 3.60 7.67 18.27
N ALA A 50 2.66 7.04 18.96
CA ALA A 50 2.55 7.14 20.42
C ALA A 50 3.78 6.57 21.12
N ASN A 51 4.30 5.41 20.68
CA ASN A 51 5.49 4.79 21.25
C ASN A 51 6.73 5.68 21.10
N ALA A 52 6.88 6.35 19.97
CA ALA A 52 7.98 7.28 19.74
C ALA A 52 7.92 8.54 20.63
N SER A 53 6.74 8.88 21.14
CA SER A 53 6.51 10.04 22.03
C SER A 53 6.74 9.72 23.50
N LEU A 54 7.08 8.47 23.87
CA LEU A 54 7.37 8.11 25.26
C LEU A 54 8.57 8.91 25.79
N PRO A 55 8.53 9.39 27.05
CA PRO A 55 9.58 10.22 27.62
C PRO A 55 10.92 9.49 27.76
N GLU A 56 10.86 8.18 28.08
CA GLU A 56 12.04 7.35 28.26
C GLU A 56 12.51 6.74 26.93
N PRO A 57 13.71 7.08 26.42
CA PRO A 57 14.24 6.50 25.18
C PRO A 57 14.36 4.97 25.21
N SER A 58 14.60 4.37 26.39
CA SER A 58 14.68 2.94 26.61
C SER A 58 13.37 2.19 26.36
N LEU A 59 12.23 2.88 26.45
CA LEU A 59 10.90 2.34 26.20
C LEU A 59 10.50 2.42 24.71
N ARG A 60 11.25 3.19 23.91
CA ARG A 60 10.99 3.35 22.49
C ARG A 60 11.52 2.15 21.71
N ARG A 61 10.65 1.18 21.42
CA ARG A 61 11.07 -0.07 20.78
C ARG A 61 11.32 0.06 19.27
N LEU A 62 10.50 0.86 18.58
CA LEU A 62 10.55 0.98 17.12
C LEU A 62 10.53 2.45 16.73
N LYS A 63 11.56 2.89 16.04
CA LYS A 63 11.67 4.27 15.52
C LYS A 63 11.39 4.38 14.03
N LEU A 64 11.49 3.27 13.32
CA LEU A 64 11.34 3.20 11.87
C LEU A 64 10.13 2.35 11.51
N GLY A 65 9.36 2.80 10.52
CA GLY A 65 8.19 2.10 10.01
C GLY A 65 8.12 2.14 8.49
N ALA A 66 8.13 0.97 7.86
CA ALA A 66 7.87 0.82 6.44
C ALA A 66 6.36 0.67 6.23
N THR A 67 5.77 1.64 5.55
CA THR A 67 4.33 1.71 5.32
C THR A 67 3.87 0.70 4.26
N THR A 68 2.80 -0.03 4.56
CA THR A 68 2.08 -0.86 3.58
C THR A 68 1.26 0.03 2.64
N VAL A 69 0.58 -0.57 1.66
CA VAL A 69 -0.34 0.16 0.79
C VAL A 69 -1.39 0.90 1.61
N SER A 70 -2.02 0.27 2.61
CA SER A 70 -3.05 0.93 3.42
C SER A 70 -2.53 2.16 4.18
N ALA A 71 -1.34 2.06 4.78
CA ALA A 71 -0.75 3.19 5.51
C ALA A 71 -0.29 4.30 4.56
N THR A 72 0.33 3.94 3.44
CA THR A 72 0.78 4.90 2.42
C THR A 72 -0.42 5.63 1.79
N LEU A 73 -1.46 4.88 1.42
CA LEU A 73 -2.66 5.43 0.79
C LEU A 73 -3.41 6.38 1.73
N LEU A 74 -3.54 6.04 3.01
CA LEU A 74 -4.12 6.93 4.00
C LEU A 74 -3.42 8.29 4.00
N VAL A 75 -2.09 8.30 4.08
CA VAL A 75 -1.31 9.54 4.12
C VAL A 75 -1.38 10.30 2.79
N ALA A 76 -1.28 9.58 1.67
CA ALA A 76 -1.39 10.18 0.35
C ALA A 76 -2.76 10.85 0.14
N ASP A 77 -3.84 10.18 0.52
CA ASP A 77 -5.21 10.70 0.39
C ASP A 77 -5.45 11.92 1.29
N MET A 78 -4.97 11.90 2.53
CA MET A 78 -5.02 13.05 3.45
C MET A 78 -4.28 14.28 2.89
N LEU A 79 -3.16 14.07 2.22
CA LEU A 79 -2.35 15.14 1.61
C LEU A 79 -2.78 15.47 0.18
N LYS A 80 -3.83 14.82 -0.34
CA LYS A 80 -4.32 14.99 -1.71
C LYS A 80 -3.26 14.73 -2.78
N ILE A 81 -2.38 13.74 -2.53
CA ILE A 81 -1.42 13.25 -3.51
C ILE A 81 -2.20 12.42 -4.54
N PRO A 82 -2.30 12.83 -5.80
CA PRO A 82 -3.27 12.28 -6.74
C PRO A 82 -2.93 10.87 -7.23
N VAL A 83 -1.66 10.46 -7.16
CA VAL A 83 -1.21 9.18 -7.72
C VAL A 83 -0.29 8.47 -6.73
N PHE A 84 -0.63 7.22 -6.43
CA PHE A 84 0.20 6.30 -5.67
C PHE A 84 0.56 5.10 -6.56
N VAL A 85 1.86 4.83 -6.70
CA VAL A 85 2.37 3.71 -7.51
C VAL A 85 2.98 2.66 -6.59
N THR A 86 2.58 1.41 -6.77
CA THR A 86 3.12 0.26 -6.03
C THR A 86 3.28 -0.95 -6.96
N GLY A 87 4.11 -1.92 -6.60
CA GLY A 87 4.24 -3.16 -7.36
C GLY A 87 2.96 -3.99 -7.35
N GLY A 88 2.34 -4.13 -6.17
CA GLY A 88 1.09 -4.87 -6.01
C GLY A 88 0.41 -4.54 -4.70
N ILE A 89 -0.91 -4.58 -4.70
CA ILE A 89 -1.73 -4.41 -3.50
C ILE A 89 -1.84 -5.72 -2.70
N GLY A 90 -2.20 -5.61 -1.44
CA GLY A 90 -2.73 -6.72 -0.65
C GLY A 90 -4.11 -7.11 -1.15
N GLY A 91 -4.59 -8.26 -0.71
CA GLY A 91 -5.86 -8.81 -1.15
C GLY A 91 -6.36 -9.88 -0.19
N VAL A 92 -7.19 -10.77 -0.69
CA VAL A 92 -7.70 -11.94 0.02
C VAL A 92 -6.66 -13.05 -0.06
N HIS A 93 -6.25 -13.59 1.08
CA HIS A 93 -5.32 -14.71 1.11
C HIS A 93 -5.99 -16.01 0.64
N ARG A 94 -5.20 -16.94 0.13
CA ARG A 94 -5.68 -18.30 -0.11
C ARG A 94 -6.16 -18.88 1.20
N GLU A 95 -7.21 -19.69 1.16
CA GLU A 95 -7.87 -20.26 2.35
C GLU A 95 -8.50 -19.22 3.29
N ALA A 96 -8.79 -18.00 2.80
CA ALA A 96 -9.43 -16.96 3.58
C ALA A 96 -10.83 -17.35 4.06
N GLU A 97 -11.49 -18.32 3.44
CA GLU A 97 -12.76 -18.91 3.90
C GLU A 97 -12.66 -19.56 5.28
N THR A 98 -11.47 -19.93 5.72
CA THR A 98 -11.23 -20.50 7.06
C THR A 98 -10.47 -19.53 7.98
N THR A 99 -9.60 -18.71 7.43
CA THR A 99 -8.70 -17.84 8.20
C THR A 99 -9.20 -16.39 8.33
N PHE A 100 -10.11 -15.95 7.46
CA PHE A 100 -10.50 -14.55 7.28
C PHE A 100 -9.32 -13.60 7.04
N ASP A 101 -8.20 -14.11 6.52
CA ASP A 101 -7.01 -13.28 6.23
C ASP A 101 -7.23 -12.43 4.98
N ILE A 102 -7.68 -11.20 5.20
CA ILE A 102 -7.98 -10.20 4.18
C ILE A 102 -7.18 -8.93 4.50
N SER A 103 -6.45 -8.44 3.52
CA SER A 103 -5.60 -7.25 3.69
C SER A 103 -6.42 -5.99 3.96
N SER A 104 -5.97 -5.19 4.90
CA SER A 104 -6.50 -3.84 5.16
C SER A 104 -6.34 -2.88 3.97
N ASP A 105 -5.51 -3.23 2.99
CA ASP A 105 -5.36 -2.45 1.75
C ASP A 105 -6.70 -2.29 1.03
N LEU A 106 -7.53 -3.35 0.99
CA LEU A 106 -8.81 -3.32 0.30
C LEU A 106 -9.79 -2.32 0.94
N THR A 107 -9.85 -2.32 2.27
CA THR A 107 -10.66 -1.35 3.00
C THR A 107 -10.16 0.09 2.81
N GLU A 108 -8.85 0.30 2.75
CA GLU A 108 -8.30 1.64 2.55
C GLU A 108 -8.53 2.13 1.13
N LEU A 109 -8.46 1.25 0.12
CA LEU A 109 -8.81 1.57 -1.26
C LEU A 109 -10.26 2.10 -1.37
N SER A 110 -11.20 1.53 -0.61
CA SER A 110 -12.58 2.01 -0.61
C SER A 110 -12.79 3.36 0.10
N ARG A 111 -11.86 3.76 0.96
CA ARG A 111 -11.94 5.02 1.72
C ARG A 111 -11.28 6.19 1.03
N ALA A 112 -10.25 5.93 0.24
CA ALA A 112 -9.50 6.96 -0.47
C ALA A 112 -10.36 7.63 -1.54
N LYS A 113 -10.34 8.97 -1.58
CA LYS A 113 -11.16 9.79 -2.48
C LYS A 113 -10.34 10.61 -3.47
N ASN A 114 -9.08 10.88 -3.14
CA ASN A 114 -8.23 11.81 -3.87
C ASN A 114 -7.07 11.13 -4.60
N THR A 115 -6.86 9.82 -4.38
CA THR A 115 -5.65 9.12 -4.84
C THR A 115 -6.01 7.94 -5.73
N VAL A 116 -5.45 7.91 -6.93
CA VAL A 116 -5.49 6.73 -7.82
C VAL A 116 -4.30 5.82 -7.49
N VAL A 117 -4.55 4.54 -7.30
CA VAL A 117 -3.51 3.54 -7.06
C VAL A 117 -3.18 2.80 -8.36
N ILE A 118 -1.93 2.87 -8.80
CA ILE A 118 -1.42 2.17 -9.99
C ILE A 118 -0.56 1.00 -9.52
N CYS A 119 -0.88 -0.21 -9.98
CA CYS A 119 -0.18 -1.43 -9.59
C CYS A 119 -0.22 -2.51 -10.67
N ALA A 120 0.53 -3.59 -10.47
CA ALA A 120 0.47 -4.79 -11.31
C ALA A 120 -0.55 -5.82 -10.75
N GLY A 121 -1.65 -5.35 -10.16
CA GLY A 121 -2.67 -6.18 -9.54
C GLY A 121 -2.35 -6.54 -8.08
N VAL A 122 -2.86 -7.66 -7.62
CA VAL A 122 -2.57 -8.20 -6.27
C VAL A 122 -1.27 -8.98 -6.25
N LYS A 123 -0.63 -9.04 -5.10
CA LYS A 123 0.61 -9.83 -4.92
C LYS A 123 0.37 -11.30 -5.23
N SER A 124 1.37 -11.95 -5.81
CA SER A 124 1.28 -13.32 -6.37
C SER A 124 0.84 -14.42 -5.39
N ILE A 125 1.00 -14.19 -4.08
CA ILE A 125 0.61 -15.12 -3.02
C ILE A 125 -0.90 -15.11 -2.73
N LEU A 126 -1.65 -14.17 -3.29
CA LEU A 126 -3.05 -13.90 -2.98
C LEU A 126 -4.01 -14.56 -3.98
N ASP A 127 -5.26 -14.63 -3.60
CA ASP A 127 -6.37 -15.10 -4.44
C ASP A 127 -6.95 -13.90 -5.22
N ILE A 128 -6.70 -13.87 -6.53
CA ILE A 128 -7.11 -12.75 -7.38
C ILE A 128 -8.64 -12.69 -7.49
N GLY A 129 -9.29 -13.84 -7.71
CA GLY A 129 -10.74 -13.89 -7.87
C GLY A 129 -11.46 -13.38 -6.63
N LYS A 130 -11.16 -13.92 -5.44
CA LYS A 130 -11.73 -13.45 -4.18
C LYS A 130 -11.41 -11.99 -3.89
N THR A 131 -10.23 -11.51 -4.30
CA THR A 131 -9.85 -10.10 -4.12
C THR A 131 -10.72 -9.19 -4.97
N LEU A 132 -11.01 -9.56 -6.23
CA LEU A 132 -11.89 -8.78 -7.09
C LEU A 132 -13.32 -8.73 -6.56
N GLU A 133 -13.85 -9.83 -6.00
CA GLU A 133 -15.17 -9.85 -5.34
C GLU A 133 -15.23 -8.92 -4.13
N VAL A 134 -14.17 -8.88 -3.30
CA VAL A 134 -14.11 -7.96 -2.16
C VAL A 134 -14.01 -6.50 -2.63
N LEU A 135 -13.22 -6.21 -3.67
CA LEU A 135 -13.14 -4.86 -4.23
C LEU A 135 -14.49 -4.40 -4.79
N GLU A 136 -15.22 -5.27 -5.47
CA GLU A 136 -16.58 -5.00 -5.94
C GLU A 136 -17.53 -4.71 -4.77
N THR A 137 -17.54 -5.57 -3.75
CA THR A 137 -18.34 -5.38 -2.54
C THR A 137 -18.05 -4.04 -1.85
N LEU A 138 -16.80 -3.61 -1.85
CA LEU A 138 -16.37 -2.33 -1.27
C LEU A 138 -16.57 -1.12 -2.21
N GLY A 139 -17.09 -1.33 -3.42
CA GLY A 139 -17.33 -0.28 -4.41
C GLY A 139 -16.05 0.32 -5.00
N VAL A 140 -14.95 -0.45 -5.04
CA VAL A 140 -13.68 -0.01 -5.61
C VAL A 140 -13.63 -0.33 -7.10
N THR A 141 -13.57 0.67 -7.94
CA THR A 141 -13.44 0.50 -9.39
C THR A 141 -12.04 0.01 -9.75
N THR A 142 -11.96 -1.14 -10.44
CA THR A 142 -10.72 -1.63 -11.04
C THR A 142 -10.65 -1.21 -12.51
N VAL A 143 -9.55 -0.55 -12.91
CA VAL A 143 -9.40 0.01 -14.25
C VAL A 143 -8.22 -0.63 -14.95
N GLY A 144 -8.46 -1.26 -16.10
CA GLY A 144 -7.42 -1.68 -17.04
C GLY A 144 -7.00 -0.51 -17.93
N TYR A 145 -5.76 -0.06 -17.81
CA TYR A 145 -5.21 0.96 -18.70
C TYR A 145 -4.56 0.31 -19.92
N LYS A 146 -5.20 0.45 -21.09
CA LYS A 146 -4.80 -0.17 -22.36
C LYS A 146 -4.67 -1.70 -22.30
N THR A 147 -5.42 -2.34 -21.42
CA THR A 147 -5.49 -3.80 -21.28
C THR A 147 -6.85 -4.21 -20.73
N ASP A 148 -7.42 -5.26 -21.26
CA ASP A 148 -8.65 -5.88 -20.77
C ASP A 148 -8.38 -7.07 -19.83
N ALA A 149 -7.10 -7.39 -19.59
CA ALA A 149 -6.67 -8.41 -18.64
C ALA A 149 -6.28 -7.78 -17.31
N PHE A 150 -6.78 -8.35 -16.19
CA PHE A 150 -6.29 -8.03 -14.86
C PHE A 150 -4.95 -8.75 -14.65
N PRO A 151 -3.87 -8.06 -14.25
CA PRO A 151 -2.55 -8.67 -14.15
C PRO A 151 -2.41 -9.59 -12.93
N ALA A 152 -1.56 -10.60 -13.04
CA ALA A 152 -1.21 -11.54 -11.97
C ALA A 152 0.19 -11.24 -11.39
N PHE A 153 0.49 -10.00 -11.10
CA PHE A 153 1.72 -9.47 -10.52
C PHE A 153 2.96 -9.68 -11.40
N PHE A 154 3.35 -10.92 -11.67
CA PHE A 154 4.51 -11.25 -12.53
C PHE A 154 4.12 -11.52 -13.98
N THR A 155 2.85 -11.77 -14.26
CA THR A 155 2.33 -12.00 -15.60
C THR A 155 1.25 -10.99 -15.94
N ARG A 156 1.07 -10.73 -17.24
CA ARG A 156 0.13 -9.73 -17.74
C ARG A 156 -1.33 -10.14 -17.62
N ASP A 157 -1.58 -11.44 -17.62
CA ASP A 157 -2.92 -12.00 -17.62
C ASP A 157 -3.09 -12.98 -16.46
N SER A 158 -4.16 -12.80 -15.72
CA SER A 158 -4.57 -13.68 -14.62
C SER A 158 -5.77 -14.56 -14.96
N GLY A 159 -6.33 -14.42 -16.16
CA GLY A 159 -7.61 -15.00 -16.53
C GLY A 159 -8.82 -14.20 -16.06
N PHE A 160 -8.63 -13.12 -15.29
CA PHE A 160 -9.67 -12.20 -14.83
C PHE A 160 -9.64 -10.89 -15.61
N LYS A 161 -10.74 -10.13 -15.53
CA LYS A 161 -10.85 -8.81 -16.17
C LYS A 161 -11.03 -7.71 -15.14
N PRO A 162 -10.52 -6.50 -15.39
CA PRO A 162 -10.89 -5.34 -14.59
C PRO A 162 -12.35 -4.95 -14.90
N SER A 163 -12.99 -4.24 -13.96
CA SER A 163 -14.38 -3.79 -14.13
C SER A 163 -14.55 -2.76 -15.26
N THR A 164 -13.49 -2.05 -15.60
CA THR A 164 -13.50 -0.97 -16.59
C THR A 164 -12.22 -0.96 -17.40
N LEU A 165 -12.33 -0.68 -18.70
CA LEU A 165 -11.21 -0.48 -19.61
C LEU A 165 -11.12 0.98 -20.04
N VAL A 166 -9.92 1.56 -19.99
CA VAL A 166 -9.63 2.90 -20.51
C VAL A 166 -8.40 2.88 -21.40
N ASN A 167 -8.42 3.66 -22.47
CA ASN A 167 -7.33 3.75 -23.43
C ASN A 167 -6.53 5.06 -23.33
N SER A 168 -7.04 6.02 -22.55
CA SER A 168 -6.42 7.33 -22.30
C SER A 168 -6.53 7.68 -20.82
N ALA A 169 -5.64 8.53 -20.34
CA ALA A 169 -5.71 9.12 -19.01
C ALA A 169 -6.44 10.49 -18.99
N THR A 170 -6.98 10.87 -20.17
CA THR A 170 -7.76 12.10 -20.39
C THR A 170 -9.17 11.74 -20.76
#